data_84406ecc2013545b107ba5ccc173b0ed
#
_entry.id   84406ecc2013545b107ba5ccc173b0ed
#
_cell.length_a   1.000
_cell.length_b   1.000
_cell.length_c   1.000
_cell.angle_alpha   90.00
_cell.angle_beta   90.00
_cell.angle_gamma   90.00
#
_symmetry.space_group_name_H-M   'P 1'
#
loop_
_entity.id
_entity.type
_entity.pdbx_description
1 polymer ?
#
loop_
_entity_poly.entity_id
_entity_poly.type
_entity_poly.pdbx_seq_one_letter_code
_entity_poly.pdbx_strand_id
1 'polypeptide(L)'
;ATSSATADVWQYSTNGGSSWTQFSTTVSTSASVTITSLSPNTSYTVRVRARRQYNHVYGTSGSSTVKTLGGAVVNSVNTVTADNATVSITINVTVYEASYTNTLVLKNGSTTILTISGLSWSKGTANRTVTLTSAQRTTLLNAMASIKSFTGTFAVSSYSGSTQIGSTSSKTATVLTTATNSAPTISGFTYADSYTTTKNLTGNNQLFVQNYSTLKVIPETATAKNGASISNYTASCNGLSASNSTGAAITVGKIAKSGSVTVTLSVTDSRGYTAETSRTVTVIPYTKPKISSVTLRRTNDIEAEMQLKFSGSISAVTVDGTQKNSVVYVRYRYKKTSESSYGSYTSIYSGTTKSGTSFSYSNLELCNLDANSSYDFHLQIQDKLYSLSSLDLYFTVPQGTPLIAL
;
A
#
# COMPACT_ATOMS: atom_id res chain seq x y z
N ALA A 1 34.02 -11.32 58.84
CA ALA A 1 34.93 -10.64 59.75
C ALA A 1 34.89 -11.33 61.11
N THR A 2 36.00 -11.37 61.79
CA THR A 2 36.14 -11.95 63.14
C THR A 2 36.71 -10.92 64.10
N SER A 3 36.39 -11.05 65.40
CA SER A 3 36.90 -10.26 66.49
C SER A 3 37.50 -11.16 67.54
N SER A 4 38.59 -10.69 68.22
CA SER A 4 39.21 -11.41 69.32
C SER A 4 38.39 -11.38 70.63
N ALA A 5 37.33 -10.57 70.67
CA ALA A 5 36.39 -10.45 71.74
C ALA A 5 34.97 -10.34 71.24
N THR A 6 33.96 -10.63 72.10
CA THR A 6 32.57 -10.47 71.70
C THR A 6 32.24 -9.03 71.36
N ALA A 7 31.66 -8.83 70.20
CA ALA A 7 31.25 -7.54 69.63
C ALA A 7 29.71 -7.43 69.64
N ASP A 8 29.20 -6.22 69.88
CA ASP A 8 27.77 -5.87 69.87
C ASP A 8 27.33 -5.03 68.70
N VAL A 9 28.27 -4.45 67.95
CA VAL A 9 28.06 -3.68 66.73
C VAL A 9 29.16 -3.98 65.69
N TRP A 10 28.72 -4.28 64.45
CA TRP A 10 29.62 -4.47 63.34
C TRP A 10 29.34 -3.46 62.26
N GLN A 11 30.40 -2.84 61.73
CA GLN A 11 30.33 -1.84 60.69
C GLN A 11 31.33 -2.14 59.57
N TYR A 12 30.98 -1.76 58.32
CA TYR A 12 31.90 -1.77 57.20
C TYR A 12 32.08 -0.36 56.63
N SER A 13 33.14 -0.15 55.91
CA SER A 13 33.44 1.01 55.09
C SER A 13 33.91 0.54 53.71
N THR A 14 33.54 1.25 52.65
CA THR A 14 34.02 1.03 51.26
C THR A 14 34.97 2.09 50.81
N ASN A 15 35.25 3.12 51.63
CA ASN A 15 36.08 4.30 51.31
C ASN A 15 37.28 4.46 52.27
N GLY A 16 37.87 3.32 52.71
CA GLY A 16 39.07 3.32 53.52
C GLY A 16 38.84 3.74 54.97
N GLY A 17 37.60 3.82 55.46
CA GLY A 17 37.27 4.20 56.82
C GLY A 17 36.78 5.64 56.98
N SER A 18 36.60 6.40 55.87
CA SER A 18 36.09 7.75 55.92
C SER A 18 34.62 7.84 56.34
N SER A 19 33.83 6.83 56.00
CA SER A 19 32.48 6.64 56.48
C SER A 19 32.21 5.18 56.82
N TRP A 20 31.23 4.93 57.72
CA TRP A 20 30.95 3.59 58.23
C TRP A 20 29.46 3.31 58.16
N THR A 21 29.12 2.11 57.67
CA THR A 21 27.74 1.59 57.61
C THR A 21 27.61 0.40 58.56
N GLN A 22 26.63 0.46 59.50
CA GLN A 22 26.32 -0.65 60.39
C GLN A 22 25.57 -1.76 59.64
N PHE A 23 25.96 -3.01 59.86
CA PHE A 23 25.35 -4.16 59.23
C PHE A 23 24.92 -5.26 60.19
N SER A 24 25.39 -5.24 61.46
CA SER A 24 24.93 -6.16 62.48
C SER A 24 25.00 -5.57 63.89
N THR A 25 24.02 -5.91 64.70
CA THR A 25 23.97 -5.68 66.16
C THR A 25 23.93 -6.95 66.95
N THR A 26 24.06 -8.10 66.24
CA THR A 26 24.07 -9.44 66.93
C THR A 26 25.37 -9.57 67.70
N VAL A 27 25.25 -9.86 68.97
CA VAL A 27 26.42 -10.14 69.88
C VAL A 27 27.14 -11.39 69.39
N SER A 28 28.35 -11.26 68.88
CA SER A 28 29.07 -12.36 68.26
C SER A 28 30.59 -12.05 68.20
N THR A 29 31.40 -13.09 68.04
CA THR A 29 32.82 -12.96 67.67
C THR A 29 33.05 -12.93 66.18
N SER A 30 32.00 -13.13 65.36
CA SER A 30 32.07 -13.01 63.86
C SER A 30 30.79 -12.49 63.26
N ALA A 31 30.91 -11.82 62.13
CA ALA A 31 29.77 -11.36 61.32
C ALA A 31 30.14 -11.33 59.83
N SER A 32 29.12 -11.47 58.98
CA SER A 32 29.26 -11.38 57.53
C SER A 32 28.24 -10.39 56.94
N VAL A 33 28.60 -9.76 55.83
CA VAL A 33 27.73 -8.85 55.09
C VAL A 33 28.03 -8.97 53.59
N THR A 34 26.97 -8.94 52.80
CA THR A 34 27.08 -8.74 51.33
C THR A 34 26.92 -7.28 51.03
N ILE A 35 27.96 -6.62 50.50
CA ILE A 35 27.91 -5.23 50.09
C ILE A 35 27.39 -5.17 48.67
N THR A 36 26.22 -4.56 48.48
CA THR A 36 25.55 -4.40 47.18
C THR A 36 25.77 -2.99 46.61
N SER A 37 25.31 -2.76 45.35
CA SER A 37 25.31 -1.43 44.69
C SER A 37 26.70 -0.80 44.53
N LEU A 38 27.75 -1.61 44.45
CA LEU A 38 29.08 -1.15 44.12
C LEU A 38 29.20 -0.88 42.63
N SER A 39 29.88 0.21 42.23
CA SER A 39 30.16 0.51 40.82
C SER A 39 31.04 -0.57 40.21
N PRO A 40 30.77 -1.01 38.96
CA PRO A 40 31.59 -1.98 38.27
C PRO A 40 33.00 -1.43 38.00
N ASN A 41 33.99 -2.33 37.87
CA ASN A 41 35.38 -2.02 37.56
C ASN A 41 36.01 -0.97 38.51
N THR A 42 35.53 -0.83 39.73
CA THR A 42 35.94 0.18 40.71
C THR A 42 36.71 -0.47 41.85
N SER A 43 37.80 0.15 42.26
CA SER A 43 38.56 -0.29 43.40
C SER A 43 37.98 0.31 44.67
N TYR A 44 37.76 -0.50 45.68
CA TYR A 44 37.26 -0.15 47.00
C TYR A 44 38.25 -0.58 48.06
N THR A 45 38.63 0.34 48.97
CA THR A 45 39.32 -0.01 50.17
C THR A 45 38.31 -0.34 51.24
N VAL A 46 38.07 -1.65 51.37
CA VAL A 46 37.06 -2.16 52.31
C VAL A 46 37.71 -2.31 53.69
N ARG A 47 37.03 -1.78 54.67
CA ARG A 47 37.37 -1.95 56.08
C ARG A 47 36.18 -2.50 56.86
N VAL A 48 36.46 -3.27 57.93
CA VAL A 48 35.45 -3.73 58.86
C VAL A 48 35.95 -3.46 60.25
N ARG A 49 35.05 -2.97 61.11
CA ARG A 49 35.36 -2.81 62.56
C ARG A 49 34.24 -3.35 63.41
N ALA A 50 34.61 -3.76 64.61
CA ALA A 50 33.70 -4.29 65.62
C ALA A 50 33.78 -3.47 66.90
N ARG A 51 32.67 -3.21 67.55
CA ARG A 51 32.59 -2.55 68.86
C ARG A 51 32.55 -3.62 69.93
N ARG A 52 33.46 -3.52 70.91
CA ARG A 52 33.48 -4.45 72.04
C ARG A 52 32.25 -4.28 72.93
N GLN A 53 31.58 -5.35 73.28
CA GLN A 53 30.34 -5.33 74.01
C GLN A 53 30.53 -4.74 75.42
N TYR A 54 31.64 -5.03 76.10
CA TYR A 54 31.79 -4.70 77.50
C TYR A 54 32.22 -3.22 77.74
N ASN A 55 32.93 -2.56 76.81
CA ASN A 55 33.40 -1.20 76.99
C ASN A 55 32.98 -0.27 75.88
N HIS A 56 32.20 -0.71 74.92
CA HIS A 56 31.65 0.01 73.76
C HIS A 56 32.68 0.76 72.87
N VAL A 57 33.97 0.27 72.87
CA VAL A 57 35.03 0.84 72.03
C VAL A 57 35.19 0.05 70.73
N TYR A 58 35.32 0.77 69.63
CA TYR A 58 35.65 0.14 68.35
C TYR A 58 37.10 -0.30 68.30
N GLY A 59 37.33 -1.53 67.86
CA GLY A 59 38.66 -2.05 67.60
C GLY A 59 39.26 -1.50 66.33
N THR A 60 40.60 -1.68 66.17
CA THR A 60 41.30 -1.36 64.95
C THR A 60 40.73 -2.18 63.77
N SER A 61 40.38 -1.49 62.70
CA SER A 61 39.80 -2.15 61.51
C SER A 61 40.85 -2.88 60.68
N GLY A 62 40.53 -4.06 60.20
CA GLY A 62 41.23 -4.69 59.05
C GLY A 62 40.97 -3.88 57.76
N SER A 63 41.87 -3.96 56.81
CA SER A 63 41.74 -3.27 55.48
C SER A 63 42.11 -4.23 54.37
N SER A 64 41.30 -4.22 53.31
CA SER A 64 41.58 -4.92 52.06
C SER A 64 41.16 -4.06 50.85
N THR A 65 42.00 -4.01 49.83
CA THR A 65 41.60 -3.37 48.56
C THR A 65 41.11 -4.43 47.61
N VAL A 66 39.87 -4.27 47.17
CA VAL A 66 39.21 -5.16 46.22
C VAL A 66 38.73 -4.35 45.03
N LYS A 67 38.75 -4.95 43.84
CA LYS A 67 38.22 -4.36 42.64
C LYS A 67 37.00 -5.12 42.20
N THR A 68 35.90 -4.42 41.98
CA THR A 68 34.69 -5.05 41.44
C THR A 68 34.89 -5.46 39.99
N LEU A 69 34.31 -6.57 39.58
CA LEU A 69 34.31 -7.03 38.22
C LEU A 69 33.36 -6.14 37.41
N GLY A 70 33.74 -5.82 36.18
CA GLY A 70 32.92 -5.03 35.24
C GLY A 70 32.57 -5.83 34.01
N GLY A 71 31.27 -5.98 33.72
CA GLY A 71 30.80 -6.41 32.42
C GLY A 71 30.97 -5.28 31.36
N ALA A 72 30.87 -5.62 30.10
CA ALA A 72 30.95 -4.65 28.99
C ALA A 72 29.82 -3.63 29.08
N VAL A 73 30.10 -2.37 28.76
CA VAL A 73 29.13 -1.26 28.76
C VAL A 73 28.91 -0.75 27.34
N VAL A 74 27.69 -0.81 26.83
CA VAL A 74 27.30 -0.28 25.53
C VAL A 74 27.13 1.24 25.65
N ASN A 75 27.91 1.99 24.89
CA ASN A 75 27.88 3.46 24.85
C ASN A 75 26.91 3.96 23.77
N SER A 76 26.98 3.37 22.56
CA SER A 76 26.08 3.68 21.43
C SER A 76 25.99 2.50 20.48
N VAL A 77 24.97 2.54 19.63
CA VAL A 77 24.74 1.60 18.54
C VAL A 77 24.39 2.38 17.27
N ASN A 78 24.97 2.01 16.14
CA ASN A 78 24.63 2.61 14.85
C ASN A 78 23.32 2.04 14.32
N THR A 79 22.66 2.79 13.43
CA THR A 79 21.53 2.29 12.64
C THR A 79 21.93 1.04 11.88
N VAL A 80 21.05 0.03 11.87
CA VAL A 80 21.27 -1.25 11.19
C VAL A 80 20.33 -1.32 9.96
N THR A 81 20.93 -1.44 8.77
CA THR A 81 20.20 -1.68 7.51
C THR A 81 20.16 -3.20 7.26
N ALA A 82 19.00 -3.80 7.55
CA ALA A 82 18.81 -5.24 7.59
C ALA A 82 18.80 -5.92 6.21
N ASP A 83 18.51 -5.18 5.14
CA ASP A 83 18.40 -5.68 3.78
C ASP A 83 19.67 -5.51 2.92
N ASN A 84 20.75 -5.02 3.50
CA ASN A 84 22.06 -5.03 2.83
C ASN A 84 22.53 -6.46 2.54
N ALA A 85 23.33 -6.63 1.49
CA ALA A 85 23.93 -7.92 1.15
C ALA A 85 24.77 -8.50 2.31
N THR A 86 25.56 -7.65 2.97
CA THR A 86 26.24 -7.94 4.24
C THR A 86 25.68 -7.03 5.32
N VAL A 87 25.12 -7.62 6.36
CA VAL A 87 24.54 -6.89 7.50
C VAL A 87 25.52 -6.92 8.66
N SER A 88 25.88 -5.76 9.15
CA SER A 88 26.78 -5.60 10.29
C SER A 88 26.13 -4.72 11.36
N ILE A 89 26.24 -5.15 12.61
CA ILE A 89 25.86 -4.38 13.80
C ILE A 89 27.14 -3.75 14.35
N THR A 90 27.25 -2.43 14.29
CA THR A 90 28.38 -1.68 14.87
C THR A 90 27.93 -1.04 16.18
N ILE A 91 28.58 -1.41 17.27
CA ILE A 91 28.32 -0.90 18.60
C ILE A 91 29.60 -0.30 19.18
N ASN A 92 29.49 0.87 19.83
CA ASN A 92 30.55 1.41 20.66
C ASN A 92 30.43 0.82 22.05
N VAL A 93 31.47 0.14 22.50
CA VAL A 93 31.42 -0.60 23.76
C VAL A 93 32.72 -0.42 24.54
N THR A 94 32.58 -0.25 25.86
CA THR A 94 33.71 -0.28 26.81
C THR A 94 33.82 -1.68 27.38
N VAL A 95 34.93 -2.34 27.12
CA VAL A 95 35.26 -3.68 27.63
C VAL A 95 36.30 -3.57 28.73
N TYR A 96 35.99 -4.07 29.92
CA TYR A 96 36.89 -3.97 31.07
C TYR A 96 37.91 -5.10 31.14
N GLU A 97 37.59 -6.27 30.59
CA GLU A 97 38.48 -7.43 30.62
C GLU A 97 38.37 -8.25 29.31
N ALA A 98 39.52 -8.50 28.68
CA ALA A 98 39.54 -9.18 27.35
C ALA A 98 39.31 -10.69 27.44
N SER A 99 39.46 -11.29 28.64
CA SER A 99 39.23 -12.74 28.84
C SER A 99 37.75 -13.09 28.91
N TYR A 100 36.86 -12.11 29.00
CA TYR A 100 35.43 -12.34 29.03
C TYR A 100 34.86 -12.54 27.64
N THR A 101 33.93 -13.51 27.51
CA THR A 101 33.10 -13.63 26.31
C THR A 101 31.86 -12.78 26.46
N ASN A 102 31.37 -12.23 25.34
CA ASN A 102 30.20 -11.38 25.34
C ASN A 102 29.08 -12.00 24.51
N THR A 103 27.83 -11.75 24.91
CA THR A 103 26.63 -12.11 24.15
C THR A 103 25.88 -10.83 23.82
N LEU A 104 25.64 -10.60 22.52
CA LEU A 104 24.81 -9.53 22.00
C LEU A 104 23.39 -10.07 21.72
N VAL A 105 22.40 -9.43 22.29
CA VAL A 105 20.96 -9.72 22.07
C VAL A 105 20.30 -8.52 21.43
N LEU A 106 19.65 -8.72 20.28
CA LEU A 106 18.76 -7.73 19.64
C LEU A 106 17.31 -8.08 19.97
N LYS A 107 16.56 -7.09 20.47
CA LYS A 107 15.13 -7.23 20.77
C LYS A 107 14.31 -6.14 20.04
N ASN A 108 13.06 -6.49 19.69
CA ASN A 108 12.00 -5.55 19.34
C ASN A 108 10.96 -5.56 20.48
N GLY A 109 10.94 -4.49 21.27
CA GLY A 109 10.20 -4.50 22.54
C GLY A 109 10.69 -5.63 23.46
N SER A 110 9.80 -6.52 23.88
CA SER A 110 10.13 -7.71 24.69
C SER A 110 10.61 -8.91 23.87
N THR A 111 10.37 -8.91 22.54
CA THR A 111 10.68 -10.08 21.68
C THR A 111 12.15 -10.10 21.29
N THR A 112 12.83 -11.20 21.61
CA THR A 112 14.20 -11.45 21.14
C THR A 112 14.20 -11.85 19.68
N ILE A 113 14.96 -11.10 18.85
CA ILE A 113 15.13 -11.35 17.41
C ILE A 113 16.42 -12.15 17.17
N LEU A 114 17.54 -11.70 17.75
CA LEU A 114 18.84 -12.34 17.60
C LEU A 114 19.53 -12.52 18.94
N THR A 115 20.26 -13.63 19.08
CA THR A 115 21.23 -13.85 20.15
C THR A 115 22.53 -14.28 19.50
N ILE A 116 23.60 -13.53 19.75
CA ILE A 116 24.94 -13.79 19.18
C ILE A 116 25.92 -13.92 20.32
N SER A 117 26.33 -15.13 20.63
CA SER A 117 27.20 -15.47 21.75
C SER A 117 28.64 -15.68 21.32
N GLY A 118 29.57 -15.79 22.29
CA GLY A 118 30.96 -16.10 22.04
C GLY A 118 31.78 -14.94 21.45
N LEU A 119 31.29 -13.70 21.58
CA LEU A 119 31.98 -12.52 21.08
C LEU A 119 33.20 -12.21 21.95
N SER A 120 34.38 -12.22 21.39
CA SER A 120 35.64 -11.88 22.04
C SER A 120 36.11 -10.49 21.61
N TRP A 121 36.25 -9.59 22.56
CA TRP A 121 36.64 -8.20 22.30
C TRP A 121 37.85 -7.80 23.16
N SER A 122 38.77 -7.03 22.59
CA SER A 122 39.92 -6.48 23.32
C SER A 122 39.45 -5.47 24.37
N LYS A 123 40.20 -5.32 25.43
CA LYS A 123 39.99 -4.31 26.50
C LYS A 123 40.03 -2.88 25.93
N GLY A 124 39.19 -2.00 26.49
CA GLY A 124 39.09 -0.59 26.13
C GLY A 124 37.77 -0.23 25.45
N THR A 125 37.60 1.05 25.18
CA THR A 125 36.42 1.62 24.49
C THR A 125 36.70 1.68 22.98
N ALA A 126 35.89 1.01 22.20
CA ALA A 126 36.00 1.03 20.74
C ALA A 126 34.69 0.64 20.04
N ASN A 127 34.60 0.94 18.77
CA ASN A 127 33.57 0.38 17.90
C ASN A 127 33.87 -1.09 17.65
N ARG A 128 32.86 -1.93 17.88
CA ARG A 128 32.91 -3.37 17.63
C ARG A 128 31.87 -3.70 16.56
N THR A 129 32.29 -4.39 15.51
CA THR A 129 31.40 -4.77 14.41
C THR A 129 31.10 -6.26 14.51
N VAL A 130 29.84 -6.62 14.53
CA VAL A 130 29.34 -8.00 14.48
C VAL A 130 28.63 -8.21 13.16
N THR A 131 29.26 -8.98 12.28
CA THR A 131 28.67 -9.33 10.98
C THR A 131 27.73 -10.51 11.15
N LEU A 132 26.50 -10.37 10.64
CA LEU A 132 25.50 -11.41 10.72
C LEU A 132 25.77 -12.53 9.73
N THR A 133 25.58 -13.77 10.15
CA THR A 133 25.51 -14.92 9.24
C THR A 133 24.26 -14.83 8.35
N SER A 134 24.20 -15.59 7.25
CA SER A 134 23.01 -15.65 6.39
C SER A 134 21.76 -16.07 7.14
N ALA A 135 21.88 -17.03 8.07
CA ALA A 135 20.76 -17.48 8.90
C ALA A 135 20.25 -16.36 9.83
N GLN A 136 21.17 -15.63 10.50
CA GLN A 136 20.81 -14.50 11.37
C GLN A 136 20.19 -13.36 10.60
N ARG A 137 20.71 -13.05 9.38
CA ARG A 137 20.13 -12.08 8.47
C ARG A 137 18.69 -12.47 8.09
N THR A 138 18.48 -13.73 7.71
CA THR A 138 17.13 -14.23 7.38
C THR A 138 16.16 -14.10 8.58
N THR A 139 16.61 -14.45 9.78
CA THR A 139 15.82 -14.29 11.02
C THR A 139 15.43 -12.83 11.23
N LEU A 140 16.37 -11.90 11.05
CA LEU A 140 16.14 -10.46 11.19
C LEU A 140 15.11 -9.96 10.14
N LEU A 141 15.27 -10.35 8.88
CA LEU A 141 14.36 -9.97 7.78
C LEU A 141 12.96 -10.54 7.95
N ASN A 142 12.83 -11.78 8.44
CA ASN A 142 11.54 -12.38 8.75
C ASN A 142 10.82 -11.64 9.90
N ALA A 143 11.55 -11.20 10.92
CA ALA A 143 11.01 -10.34 11.97
C ALA A 143 10.53 -8.98 11.46
N MET A 144 10.99 -8.57 10.27
CA MET A 144 10.62 -7.34 9.58
C MET A 144 9.69 -7.58 8.38
N ALA A 145 9.07 -8.74 8.24
CA ALA A 145 8.28 -9.11 7.05
C ALA A 145 7.11 -8.16 6.76
N SER A 146 6.61 -7.46 7.78
CA SER A 146 5.46 -6.54 7.68
C SER A 146 5.75 -5.10 8.11
N ILE A 147 7.00 -4.77 8.41
CA ILE A 147 7.40 -3.44 8.89
C ILE A 147 8.66 -2.94 8.18
N LYS A 148 8.73 -1.64 7.91
CA LYS A 148 9.92 -1.01 7.29
C LYS A 148 11.05 -0.79 8.28
N SER A 149 10.71 -0.55 9.56
CA SER A 149 11.68 -0.27 10.61
C SER A 149 11.10 -0.50 12.00
N PHE A 150 12.01 -0.67 12.97
CA PHE A 150 11.67 -0.66 14.40
C PHE A 150 12.83 -0.10 15.22
N THR A 151 12.56 0.30 16.48
CA THR A 151 13.59 0.66 17.45
C THR A 151 14.06 -0.60 18.16
N GLY A 152 15.26 -1.08 17.77
CA GLY A 152 15.87 -2.25 18.36
C GLY A 152 16.59 -1.93 19.66
N THR A 153 16.44 -2.80 20.68
CA THR A 153 17.27 -2.78 21.90
C THR A 153 18.43 -3.74 21.73
N PHE A 154 19.64 -3.23 21.78
CA PHE A 154 20.89 -3.99 21.69
C PHE A 154 21.48 -4.14 23.08
N ALA A 155 21.43 -5.34 23.64
CA ALA A 155 21.84 -5.66 24.99
C ALA A 155 23.08 -6.54 24.96
N VAL A 156 24.10 -6.17 25.73
CA VAL A 156 25.35 -6.92 25.87
C VAL A 156 25.51 -7.42 27.31
N SER A 157 25.75 -8.72 27.44
CA SER A 157 26.11 -9.38 28.70
C SER A 157 27.52 -9.99 28.56
N SER A 158 28.34 -9.87 29.59
CA SER A 158 29.71 -10.44 29.65
C SER A 158 29.73 -11.67 30.53
N TYR A 159 30.56 -12.64 30.20
CA TYR A 159 30.67 -13.92 30.92
C TYR A 159 32.13 -14.31 31.15
N SER A 160 32.40 -14.87 32.34
CA SER A 160 33.60 -15.64 32.65
C SER A 160 33.21 -17.10 32.77
N GLY A 161 33.53 -17.90 31.75
CA GLY A 161 32.93 -19.24 31.62
C GLY A 161 31.42 -19.14 31.44
N SER A 162 30.66 -19.78 32.33
CA SER A 162 29.18 -19.71 32.35
C SER A 162 28.61 -18.63 33.29
N THR A 163 29.46 -17.94 34.06
CA THR A 163 29.02 -16.94 35.04
C THR A 163 28.93 -15.56 34.43
N GLN A 164 27.73 -14.93 34.49
CA GLN A 164 27.57 -13.53 34.03
C GLN A 164 28.30 -12.58 34.98
N ILE A 165 29.06 -11.66 34.38
CA ILE A 165 29.84 -10.64 35.07
C ILE A 165 29.16 -9.30 34.94
N GLY A 166 28.78 -8.70 36.06
CA GLY A 166 28.08 -7.43 36.10
C GLY A 166 26.65 -7.49 35.51
N SER A 167 26.05 -6.34 35.33
CA SER A 167 24.70 -6.21 34.73
C SER A 167 24.76 -6.15 33.23
N THR A 168 23.71 -6.60 32.56
CA THR A 168 23.50 -6.41 31.14
C THR A 168 23.40 -4.91 30.82
N SER A 169 24.17 -4.45 29.84
CA SER A 169 24.15 -3.07 29.36
C SER A 169 23.45 -3.00 28.01
N SER A 170 22.61 -2.01 27.78
CA SER A 170 21.89 -1.87 26.52
C SER A 170 21.76 -0.43 26.02
N LYS A 171 21.59 -0.27 24.71
CA LYS A 171 21.21 0.95 24.01
C LYS A 171 20.25 0.60 22.89
N THR A 172 19.50 1.62 22.46
CA THR A 172 18.57 1.48 21.34
C THR A 172 19.14 2.09 20.07
N ALA A 173 18.79 1.54 18.94
CA ALA A 173 19.06 2.09 17.62
C ALA A 173 17.98 1.67 16.62
N THR A 174 17.86 2.40 15.52
CA THR A 174 16.94 2.04 14.42
C THR A 174 17.47 0.83 13.66
N VAL A 175 16.60 -0.14 13.45
CA VAL A 175 16.78 -1.24 12.51
C VAL A 175 15.77 -1.01 11.38
N LEU A 176 16.25 -0.99 10.12
CA LEU A 176 15.40 -0.66 8.97
C LEU A 176 15.72 -1.51 7.73
N THR A 177 14.77 -1.54 6.81
CA THR A 177 14.93 -1.95 5.40
C THR A 177 14.82 -0.72 4.49
N THR A 178 15.21 -0.84 3.23
CA THR A 178 15.18 0.23 2.24
C THR A 178 14.33 -0.15 1.03
N ALA A 179 13.73 0.83 0.36
CA ALA A 179 13.02 0.58 -0.90
C ALA A 179 13.95 0.01 -1.98
N THR A 180 15.21 0.49 -2.04
CA THR A 180 16.21 0.04 -3.02
C THR A 180 16.43 -1.47 -2.99
N ASN A 181 16.52 -2.05 -1.79
CA ASN A 181 16.83 -3.47 -1.63
C ASN A 181 15.59 -4.35 -1.42
N SER A 182 14.50 -3.78 -0.89
CA SER A 182 13.33 -4.54 -0.44
C SER A 182 12.05 -4.30 -1.25
N ALA A 183 11.99 -3.31 -2.17
CA ALA A 183 10.81 -3.13 -3.01
C ALA A 183 10.52 -4.42 -3.83
N PRO A 184 9.24 -4.77 -4.00
CA PRO A 184 8.85 -5.91 -4.82
C PRO A 184 9.25 -5.71 -6.27
N THR A 185 9.11 -6.75 -7.08
CA THR A 185 9.26 -6.68 -8.53
C THR A 185 7.97 -7.17 -9.18
N ILE A 186 7.67 -6.66 -10.38
CA ILE A 186 6.58 -7.14 -11.23
C ILE A 186 7.08 -7.29 -12.65
N SER A 187 6.78 -8.42 -13.30
CA SER A 187 7.20 -8.71 -14.67
C SER A 187 6.40 -7.92 -15.72
N GLY A 188 5.14 -7.61 -15.43
CA GLY A 188 4.27 -6.86 -16.33
C GLY A 188 2.80 -7.12 -16.08
N PHE A 189 1.98 -6.81 -17.08
CA PHE A 189 0.56 -7.16 -17.11
C PHE A 189 0.07 -7.24 -18.54
N THR A 190 -1.04 -7.98 -18.76
CA THR A 190 -1.85 -7.92 -19.95
C THR A 190 -3.14 -7.16 -19.68
N TYR A 191 -3.83 -6.73 -20.74
CA TYR A 191 -5.09 -5.99 -20.61
C TYR A 191 -6.07 -6.40 -21.70
N ALA A 192 -7.36 -6.22 -21.42
CA ALA A 192 -8.41 -6.48 -22.39
C ALA A 192 -9.65 -5.62 -22.13
N ASP A 193 -10.41 -5.34 -23.19
CA ASP A 193 -11.79 -4.90 -23.08
C ASP A 193 -12.66 -6.07 -22.64
N SER A 194 -13.33 -5.95 -21.50
CA SER A 194 -14.24 -6.97 -20.98
C SER A 194 -15.71 -6.73 -21.34
N TYR A 195 -16.03 -5.60 -21.98
CA TYR A 195 -17.41 -5.32 -22.41
C TYR A 195 -17.72 -5.99 -23.74
N THR A 196 -18.68 -6.92 -23.73
CA THR A 196 -18.96 -7.80 -24.87
C THR A 196 -19.34 -7.04 -26.13
N THR A 197 -20.14 -5.97 -26.02
CA THR A 197 -20.62 -5.20 -27.18
C THR A 197 -19.47 -4.54 -27.94
N THR A 198 -18.55 -3.86 -27.24
CA THR A 198 -17.40 -3.18 -27.88
C THR A 198 -16.39 -4.20 -28.40
N LYS A 199 -16.12 -5.26 -27.65
CA LYS A 199 -15.26 -6.37 -28.08
C LYS A 199 -15.77 -7.03 -29.38
N ASN A 200 -17.06 -7.31 -29.47
CA ASN A 200 -17.66 -7.91 -30.67
C ASN A 200 -17.68 -6.92 -31.83
N LEU A 201 -17.92 -5.62 -31.58
CA LEU A 201 -17.91 -4.60 -32.61
C LEU A 201 -16.51 -4.40 -33.21
N THR A 202 -15.48 -4.27 -32.37
CA THR A 202 -14.09 -4.07 -32.82
C THR A 202 -13.46 -5.33 -33.38
N GLY A 203 -13.91 -6.52 -32.92
CA GLY A 203 -13.23 -7.79 -33.19
C GLY A 203 -11.85 -7.90 -32.53
N ASN A 204 -11.48 -6.94 -31.66
CA ASN A 204 -10.20 -6.89 -31.00
C ASN A 204 -10.36 -6.42 -29.54
N ASN A 205 -10.04 -7.29 -28.58
CA ASN A 205 -10.17 -7.01 -27.17
C ASN A 205 -9.05 -6.11 -26.60
N GLN A 206 -8.08 -5.71 -27.38
CA GLN A 206 -7.04 -4.76 -26.99
C GLN A 206 -7.30 -3.33 -27.51
N LEU A 207 -8.39 -3.12 -28.25
CA LEU A 207 -8.89 -1.82 -28.66
C LEU A 207 -10.09 -1.43 -27.80
N PHE A 208 -10.08 -0.21 -27.32
CA PHE A 208 -11.13 0.33 -26.46
C PHE A 208 -11.95 1.38 -27.21
N VAL A 209 -13.23 1.48 -26.85
CA VAL A 209 -14.12 2.53 -27.33
C VAL A 209 -14.50 3.42 -26.16
N GLN A 210 -14.32 4.71 -26.32
CA GLN A 210 -14.57 5.76 -25.32
C GLN A 210 -15.96 5.60 -24.69
N ASN A 211 -16.03 5.67 -23.35
CA ASN A 211 -17.23 5.58 -22.52
C ASN A 211 -17.96 4.23 -22.53
N TYR A 212 -17.56 3.27 -23.39
CA TYR A 212 -18.24 1.96 -23.52
C TYR A 212 -17.36 0.80 -23.11
N SER A 213 -16.14 0.72 -23.59
CA SER A 213 -15.22 -0.36 -23.24
C SER A 213 -14.88 -0.34 -21.75
N THR A 214 -14.83 -1.53 -21.17
CA THR A 214 -14.44 -1.73 -19.76
C THR A 214 -13.06 -2.33 -19.69
N LEU A 215 -12.12 -1.57 -19.18
CA LEU A 215 -10.73 -1.99 -19.01
C LEU A 215 -10.62 -3.07 -17.93
N LYS A 216 -10.07 -4.21 -18.28
CA LYS A 216 -9.64 -5.28 -17.41
C LYS A 216 -8.12 -5.44 -17.51
N VAL A 217 -7.42 -5.40 -16.38
CA VAL A 217 -5.97 -5.60 -16.25
C VAL A 217 -5.71 -6.95 -15.61
N ILE A 218 -4.79 -7.71 -16.16
CA ILE A 218 -4.41 -9.05 -15.69
C ILE A 218 -2.94 -8.98 -15.29
N PRO A 219 -2.63 -8.91 -13.97
CA PRO A 219 -1.26 -8.90 -13.48
C PRO A 219 -0.48 -10.14 -13.91
N GLU A 220 0.79 -9.95 -14.22
CA GLU A 220 1.76 -11.04 -14.37
C GLU A 220 2.44 -11.30 -13.01
N THR A 221 3.51 -12.11 -13.01
CA THR A 221 4.19 -12.51 -11.77
C THR A 221 4.75 -11.30 -11.02
N ALA A 222 4.38 -11.17 -9.76
CA ALA A 222 4.98 -10.25 -8.82
C ALA A 222 5.71 -11.02 -7.71
N THR A 223 6.88 -10.52 -7.30
CA THR A 223 7.70 -11.15 -6.28
C THR A 223 8.10 -10.14 -5.22
N ALA A 224 7.78 -10.42 -3.97
CA ALA A 224 8.29 -9.67 -2.83
C ALA A 224 9.69 -10.14 -2.46
N LYS A 225 10.47 -9.28 -1.79
CA LYS A 225 11.85 -9.56 -1.40
C LYS A 225 12.00 -9.66 0.12
N ASN A 226 13.10 -10.25 0.56
CA ASN A 226 13.57 -10.18 1.94
C ASN A 226 12.52 -10.62 2.99
N GLY A 227 11.78 -11.71 2.71
CA GLY A 227 10.79 -12.29 3.62
C GLY A 227 9.41 -11.62 3.62
N ALA A 228 9.20 -10.53 2.84
CA ALA A 228 7.87 -9.95 2.66
C ALA A 228 6.99 -10.81 1.73
N SER A 229 5.71 -10.51 1.69
CA SER A 229 4.73 -11.07 0.75
C SER A 229 4.08 -9.94 -0.06
N ILE A 230 3.54 -10.24 -1.24
CA ILE A 230 2.70 -9.26 -1.95
C ILE A 230 1.38 -9.10 -1.19
N SER A 231 1.01 -7.86 -0.92
CA SER A 231 -0.20 -7.52 -0.16
C SER A 231 -1.32 -6.96 -1.04
N ASN A 232 -0.97 -6.27 -2.14
CA ASN A 232 -1.97 -5.64 -2.99
C ASN A 232 -1.48 -5.41 -4.41
N TYR A 233 -2.42 -5.45 -5.36
CA TYR A 233 -2.28 -5.07 -6.77
C TYR A 233 -3.27 -3.96 -7.05
N THR A 234 -2.83 -2.84 -7.60
CA THR A 234 -3.67 -1.69 -7.96
C THR A 234 -3.48 -1.35 -9.42
N ALA A 235 -4.55 -1.43 -10.21
CA ALA A 235 -4.55 -0.96 -11.59
C ALA A 235 -5.24 0.40 -11.68
N SER A 236 -4.66 1.33 -12.44
CA SER A 236 -5.18 2.67 -12.64
C SER A 236 -5.13 3.11 -14.10
N CYS A 237 -6.09 3.93 -14.49
CA CYS A 237 -6.20 4.48 -15.84
C CYS A 237 -7.09 5.72 -15.83
N ASN A 238 -6.58 6.86 -16.30
CA ASN A 238 -7.36 8.09 -16.50
C ASN A 238 -8.26 8.48 -15.29
N GLY A 239 -7.70 8.47 -14.08
CA GLY A 239 -8.41 8.81 -12.85
C GLY A 239 -9.26 7.68 -12.26
N LEU A 240 -9.40 6.56 -12.96
CA LEU A 240 -10.01 5.33 -12.44
C LEU A 240 -8.95 4.50 -11.73
N SER A 241 -9.36 3.77 -10.69
CA SER A 241 -8.49 2.85 -9.96
C SER A 241 -9.30 1.70 -9.37
N ALA A 242 -8.73 0.51 -9.39
CA ALA A 242 -9.27 -0.67 -8.73
C ALA A 242 -8.13 -1.57 -8.25
N SER A 243 -8.38 -2.39 -7.22
CA SER A 243 -7.34 -3.23 -6.63
C SER A 243 -7.88 -4.57 -6.14
N ASN A 244 -6.96 -5.53 -5.97
CA ASN A 244 -7.20 -6.77 -5.21
C ASN A 244 -5.88 -7.24 -4.55
N SER A 245 -6.01 -8.19 -3.61
CA SER A 245 -4.88 -8.76 -2.88
C SER A 245 -4.36 -10.08 -3.44
N THR A 246 -4.99 -10.65 -4.45
CA THR A 246 -4.72 -12.01 -4.93
C THR A 246 -3.92 -12.08 -6.23
N GLY A 247 -3.75 -10.93 -6.92
CA GLY A 247 -3.19 -10.91 -8.27
C GLY A 247 -4.16 -11.41 -9.35
N ALA A 248 -5.44 -11.61 -9.02
CA ALA A 248 -6.47 -11.90 -10.00
C ALA A 248 -6.70 -10.68 -10.92
N ALA A 249 -7.39 -10.93 -12.04
CA ALA A 249 -7.72 -9.87 -12.98
C ALA A 249 -8.53 -8.73 -12.32
N ILE A 250 -8.16 -7.48 -12.61
CA ILE A 250 -8.70 -6.26 -12.02
C ILE A 250 -9.56 -5.55 -13.07
N THR A 251 -10.84 -5.35 -12.79
CA THR A 251 -11.72 -4.52 -13.61
C THR A 251 -11.63 -3.08 -13.16
N VAL A 252 -11.02 -2.23 -13.99
CA VAL A 252 -10.77 -0.81 -13.66
C VAL A 252 -11.99 0.06 -13.95
N GLY A 253 -12.70 -0.20 -15.05
CA GLY A 253 -13.90 0.54 -15.43
C GLY A 253 -13.88 1.05 -16.86
N LYS A 254 -14.84 1.95 -17.17
CA LYS A 254 -15.01 2.53 -18.51
C LYS A 254 -14.08 3.72 -18.73
N ILE A 255 -13.30 3.67 -19.79
CA ILE A 255 -12.35 4.75 -20.11
C ILE A 255 -13.08 5.91 -20.79
N ALA A 256 -13.09 7.07 -20.15
CA ALA A 256 -13.75 8.28 -20.65
C ALA A 256 -12.87 9.11 -21.62
N LYS A 257 -11.54 8.94 -21.58
CA LYS A 257 -10.60 9.65 -22.45
C LYS A 257 -10.33 8.84 -23.73
N SER A 258 -10.32 9.48 -24.88
CA SER A 258 -9.93 8.88 -26.16
C SER A 258 -8.45 9.14 -26.51
N GLY A 259 -7.95 8.44 -27.51
CA GLY A 259 -6.56 8.50 -27.96
C GLY A 259 -5.65 7.55 -27.20
N SER A 260 -4.38 7.90 -27.05
CA SER A 260 -3.42 7.15 -26.24
C SER A 260 -3.63 7.40 -24.76
N VAL A 261 -3.87 6.34 -24.00
CA VAL A 261 -4.12 6.40 -22.56
C VAL A 261 -3.17 5.45 -21.82
N THR A 262 -2.51 5.94 -20.79
CA THR A 262 -1.62 5.12 -19.95
C THR A 262 -2.42 4.32 -18.94
N VAL A 263 -2.13 3.03 -18.88
CA VAL A 263 -2.59 2.10 -17.84
C VAL A 263 -1.39 1.77 -16.97
N THR A 264 -1.51 1.93 -15.66
CA THR A 264 -0.46 1.62 -14.69
C THR A 264 -0.92 0.52 -13.76
N LEU A 265 -0.06 -0.47 -13.54
CA LEU A 265 -0.22 -1.48 -12.49
C LEU A 265 0.85 -1.27 -11.44
N SER A 266 0.44 -1.07 -10.19
CA SER A 266 1.28 -0.98 -9.00
C SER A 266 1.08 -2.21 -8.13
N VAL A 267 2.17 -2.78 -7.61
CA VAL A 267 2.12 -3.84 -6.60
C VAL A 267 2.74 -3.34 -5.30
N THR A 268 2.13 -3.73 -4.18
CA THR A 268 2.58 -3.35 -2.84
C THR A 268 2.91 -4.61 -2.05
N ASP A 269 4.03 -4.61 -1.34
CA ASP A 269 4.38 -5.71 -0.43
C ASP A 269 3.82 -5.50 0.99
N SER A 270 3.97 -6.49 1.85
CA SER A 270 3.50 -6.46 3.25
C SER A 270 4.17 -5.39 4.12
N ARG A 271 5.31 -4.84 3.70
CA ARG A 271 5.97 -3.69 4.33
C ARG A 271 5.41 -2.35 3.85
N GLY A 272 4.69 -2.33 2.71
CA GLY A 272 4.22 -1.11 2.04
C GLY A 272 5.26 -0.50 1.10
N TYR A 273 6.23 -1.26 0.60
CA TYR A 273 7.04 -0.89 -0.56
C TYR A 273 6.28 -1.22 -1.85
N THR A 274 6.48 -0.40 -2.88
CA THR A 274 5.76 -0.52 -4.16
C THR A 274 6.71 -0.68 -5.33
N ALA A 275 6.22 -1.32 -6.38
CA ALA A 275 6.80 -1.30 -7.72
C ALA A 275 5.68 -1.11 -8.76
N GLU A 276 6.01 -0.45 -9.87
CA GLU A 276 5.04 -0.09 -10.89
C GLU A 276 5.51 -0.47 -12.29
N THR A 277 4.55 -0.74 -13.16
CA THR A 277 4.76 -0.92 -14.59
C THR A 277 3.59 -0.30 -15.36
N SER A 278 3.83 0.20 -16.57
CA SER A 278 2.83 0.90 -17.36
C SER A 278 2.82 0.43 -18.81
N ARG A 279 1.64 0.48 -19.43
CA ARG A 279 1.43 0.27 -20.86
C ARG A 279 0.48 1.34 -21.42
N THR A 280 0.66 1.68 -22.68
CA THR A 280 -0.25 2.59 -23.39
C THR A 280 -1.29 1.76 -24.13
N VAL A 281 -2.56 2.15 -24.02
CA VAL A 281 -3.68 1.57 -24.75
C VAL A 281 -4.31 2.59 -25.69
N THR A 282 -4.86 2.13 -26.79
CA THR A 282 -5.58 2.99 -27.75
C THR A 282 -7.07 2.96 -27.46
N VAL A 283 -7.67 4.14 -27.31
CA VAL A 283 -9.10 4.34 -27.09
C VAL A 283 -9.69 5.09 -28.27
N ILE A 284 -10.56 4.43 -29.02
CA ILE A 284 -11.26 4.99 -30.17
C ILE A 284 -12.28 6.02 -29.68
N PRO A 285 -12.27 7.27 -30.19
CA PRO A 285 -13.25 8.27 -29.81
C PRO A 285 -14.66 7.85 -30.22
N TYR A 286 -15.64 8.10 -29.36
CA TYR A 286 -17.03 7.81 -29.65
C TYR A 286 -17.97 8.86 -29.04
N THR A 287 -18.90 9.31 -29.85
CA THR A 287 -20.07 10.11 -29.45
C THR A 287 -21.35 9.43 -29.95
N LYS A 288 -22.44 9.63 -29.22
CA LYS A 288 -23.78 9.14 -29.63
C LYS A 288 -24.16 9.66 -31.02
N PRO A 289 -25.08 8.99 -31.73
CA PRO A 289 -25.62 9.52 -32.96
C PRO A 289 -26.09 10.95 -32.83
N LYS A 290 -25.89 11.75 -33.85
CA LYS A 290 -26.28 13.16 -33.88
C LYS A 290 -27.18 13.45 -35.07
N ILE A 291 -28.20 14.30 -34.88
CA ILE A 291 -28.95 14.90 -35.93
C ILE A 291 -28.44 16.33 -36.14
N SER A 292 -28.09 16.67 -37.38
CA SER A 292 -27.61 18.00 -37.76
C SER A 292 -28.74 18.90 -38.29
N SER A 293 -29.76 18.31 -38.89
CA SER A 293 -30.98 19.01 -39.31
C SER A 293 -32.16 18.06 -39.26
N VAL A 294 -33.32 18.54 -38.90
CA VAL A 294 -34.57 17.82 -38.96
C VAL A 294 -35.72 18.79 -39.27
N THR A 295 -36.60 18.41 -40.16
CA THR A 295 -37.86 19.09 -40.44
C THR A 295 -38.97 18.02 -40.49
N LEU A 296 -40.00 18.22 -39.69
CA LEU A 296 -41.20 17.42 -39.69
C LEU A 296 -42.39 18.39 -39.71
N ARG A 297 -43.17 18.37 -40.76
CA ARG A 297 -44.31 19.30 -40.94
C ARG A 297 -45.35 18.72 -41.90
N ARG A 298 -46.50 19.34 -41.96
CA ARG A 298 -47.52 19.08 -42.99
C ARG A 298 -47.04 19.67 -44.35
N THR A 299 -47.48 19.08 -45.43
CA THR A 299 -47.39 19.68 -46.78
C THR A 299 -48.14 21.00 -46.78
N ASN A 300 -47.49 22.05 -47.28
CA ASN A 300 -48.02 23.42 -47.27
C ASN A 300 -48.52 23.93 -45.90
N ASP A 301 -48.11 23.25 -44.78
CA ASP A 301 -48.48 23.50 -43.38
C ASP A 301 -49.98 23.27 -43.07
N ILE A 302 -50.77 22.77 -44.02
CA ILE A 302 -52.23 22.54 -43.88
C ILE A 302 -52.68 21.15 -44.29
N GLU A 303 -51.96 20.47 -45.18
CA GLU A 303 -52.41 19.19 -45.74
C GLU A 303 -52.38 18.03 -44.75
N ALA A 304 -53.11 16.96 -45.04
CA ALA A 304 -53.09 15.72 -44.31
C ALA A 304 -51.73 15.00 -44.36
N GLU A 305 -51.02 15.23 -45.42
CA GLU A 305 -49.72 14.60 -45.71
C GLU A 305 -48.57 15.17 -44.87
N MET A 306 -47.77 14.30 -44.29
CA MET A 306 -46.64 14.66 -43.46
C MET A 306 -45.31 14.53 -44.23
N GLN A 307 -44.44 15.50 -44.06
CA GLN A 307 -43.08 15.51 -44.64
C GLN A 307 -42.04 15.36 -43.55
N LEU A 308 -41.09 14.44 -43.71
CA LEU A 308 -39.95 14.30 -42.84
C LEU A 308 -38.64 14.40 -43.62
N LYS A 309 -37.77 15.33 -43.22
CA LYS A 309 -36.40 15.44 -43.70
C LYS A 309 -35.46 15.50 -42.54
N PHE A 310 -34.36 14.75 -42.57
CA PHE A 310 -33.29 14.90 -41.58
C PHE A 310 -31.94 14.53 -42.19
N SER A 311 -30.88 15.02 -41.54
CA SER A 311 -29.52 14.59 -41.75
C SER A 311 -28.83 14.38 -40.40
N GLY A 312 -27.83 13.51 -40.36
CA GLY A 312 -27.13 13.22 -39.14
C GLY A 312 -25.85 12.40 -39.36
N SER A 313 -25.22 12.06 -38.26
CA SER A 313 -23.99 11.29 -38.28
C SER A 313 -23.90 10.38 -37.07
N ILE A 314 -23.13 9.29 -37.22
CA ILE A 314 -22.67 8.39 -36.16
C ILE A 314 -21.14 8.51 -36.02
N SER A 315 -20.59 8.12 -34.85
CA SER A 315 -19.15 8.06 -34.69
C SER A 315 -18.54 6.93 -35.50
N ALA A 316 -17.41 7.23 -36.13
CA ALA A 316 -16.57 6.22 -36.74
C ALA A 316 -15.95 5.34 -35.64
N VAL A 317 -16.01 4.04 -35.82
CA VAL A 317 -15.24 3.05 -35.08
C VAL A 317 -14.44 2.27 -36.10
N THR A 318 -13.24 2.75 -36.41
CA THR A 318 -12.39 2.18 -37.46
C THR A 318 -11.35 1.27 -36.84
N VAL A 319 -11.29 0.03 -37.35
CA VAL A 319 -10.31 -0.99 -36.96
C VAL A 319 -9.66 -1.51 -38.25
N ASP A 320 -8.34 -1.42 -38.31
CA ASP A 320 -7.55 -1.83 -39.48
C ASP A 320 -8.10 -1.28 -40.79
N GLY A 321 -8.41 0.04 -40.81
CA GLY A 321 -8.97 0.73 -41.95
C GLY A 321 -10.46 0.47 -42.27
N THR A 322 -11.09 -0.43 -41.51
CA THR A 322 -12.50 -0.81 -41.74
C THR A 322 -13.41 -0.15 -40.72
N GLN A 323 -14.45 0.56 -41.21
CA GLN A 323 -15.53 1.08 -40.37
C GLN A 323 -16.40 -0.05 -39.85
N LYS A 324 -16.50 -0.15 -38.51
CA LYS A 324 -17.25 -1.22 -37.80
C LYS A 324 -18.62 -0.77 -37.33
N ASN A 325 -18.77 0.53 -36.98
CA ASN A 325 -20.05 1.08 -36.55
C ASN A 325 -20.98 1.38 -37.75
N SER A 326 -22.27 1.23 -37.58
CA SER A 326 -23.28 1.58 -38.58
C SER A 326 -24.61 1.92 -37.91
N VAL A 327 -25.48 2.63 -38.61
CA VAL A 327 -26.87 2.82 -38.17
C VAL A 327 -27.57 1.47 -38.13
N VAL A 328 -28.22 1.16 -37.01
CA VAL A 328 -29.00 -0.09 -36.81
C VAL A 328 -30.44 0.13 -37.25
N TYR A 329 -31.03 1.20 -36.83
CA TYR A 329 -32.36 1.63 -37.31
C TYR A 329 -32.54 3.13 -37.23
N VAL A 330 -33.46 3.64 -38.04
CA VAL A 330 -34.16 4.89 -37.87
C VAL A 330 -35.63 4.58 -37.99
N ARG A 331 -36.42 4.94 -36.99
CA ARG A 331 -37.83 4.66 -36.93
C ARG A 331 -38.59 5.77 -36.22
N TYR A 332 -39.90 5.91 -36.53
CA TYR A 332 -40.77 6.88 -35.90
C TYR A 332 -42.07 6.22 -35.45
N ARG A 333 -42.77 6.89 -34.56
CA ARG A 333 -44.14 6.64 -34.17
C ARG A 333 -44.80 7.95 -33.82
N TYR A 334 -46.10 7.94 -33.81
CA TYR A 334 -46.89 9.13 -33.49
C TYR A 334 -48.14 8.78 -32.66
N LYS A 335 -48.74 9.82 -32.10
CA LYS A 335 -50.08 9.82 -31.46
C LYS A 335 -50.73 11.16 -31.70
N LYS A 336 -52.11 11.24 -31.57
CA LYS A 336 -52.74 12.54 -31.41
C LYS A 336 -52.29 13.18 -30.10
N THR A 337 -52.18 14.48 -30.02
CA THR A 337 -51.81 15.20 -28.78
C THR A 337 -52.80 14.95 -27.65
N SER A 338 -54.07 14.63 -27.98
CA SER A 338 -55.12 14.24 -27.04
C SER A 338 -55.02 12.80 -26.53
N GLU A 339 -54.17 11.96 -27.13
CA GLU A 339 -54.00 10.56 -26.75
C GLU A 339 -52.87 10.42 -25.73
N SER A 340 -53.00 9.45 -24.82
CA SER A 340 -51.97 9.17 -23.81
C SER A 340 -50.83 8.28 -24.33
N SER A 341 -51.04 7.46 -25.35
CA SER A 341 -50.10 6.43 -25.81
C SER A 341 -49.77 6.58 -27.27
N TYR A 342 -48.48 6.38 -27.60
CA TYR A 342 -48.01 6.33 -28.97
C TYR A 342 -48.40 5.02 -29.66
N GLY A 343 -48.65 5.06 -30.95
CA GLY A 343 -48.80 3.92 -31.82
C GLY A 343 -47.52 3.10 -31.97
N SER A 344 -47.57 2.05 -32.80
CA SER A 344 -46.42 1.23 -33.13
C SER A 344 -45.34 2.01 -33.91
N TYR A 345 -44.09 1.56 -33.80
CA TYR A 345 -43.00 2.14 -34.59
C TYR A 345 -43.12 1.75 -36.08
N THR A 346 -42.90 2.73 -36.91
CA THR A 346 -42.70 2.56 -38.37
C THR A 346 -41.21 2.74 -38.68
N SER A 347 -40.60 1.73 -39.31
CA SER A 347 -39.18 1.81 -39.71
C SER A 347 -39.01 2.67 -40.95
N ILE A 348 -38.07 3.61 -40.87
CA ILE A 348 -37.64 4.41 -42.04
C ILE A 348 -36.58 3.64 -42.80
N TYR A 349 -35.59 3.10 -42.07
CA TYR A 349 -34.70 2.07 -42.55
C TYR A 349 -34.13 1.25 -41.36
N SER A 350 -33.85 0.00 -41.64
CA SER A 350 -33.24 -0.92 -40.69
C SER A 350 -32.09 -1.63 -41.35
N GLY A 351 -31.04 -1.90 -40.54
CA GLY A 351 -29.90 -2.72 -40.97
C GLY A 351 -28.88 -2.01 -41.85
N THR A 352 -28.02 -2.77 -42.42
CA THR A 352 -26.66 -2.53 -42.91
C THR A 352 -26.47 -1.62 -44.12
N THR A 353 -27.49 -1.00 -44.62
CA THR A 353 -27.46 -0.43 -45.98
C THR A 353 -26.80 0.94 -46.12
N LYS A 354 -26.30 1.56 -45.07
CA LYS A 354 -25.53 2.81 -45.17
C LYS A 354 -24.09 2.59 -44.73
N SER A 355 -23.20 2.57 -45.72
CA SER A 355 -21.77 2.65 -45.47
C SER A 355 -21.39 4.10 -45.14
N GLY A 356 -20.44 4.29 -44.19
CA GLY A 356 -19.98 5.58 -43.76
C GLY A 356 -20.62 6.08 -42.46
N THR A 357 -20.30 7.30 -42.07
CA THR A 357 -20.69 7.92 -40.80
C THR A 357 -21.82 8.92 -40.91
N SER A 358 -22.20 9.32 -42.11
CA SER A 358 -23.28 10.28 -42.39
C SER A 358 -24.51 9.57 -42.95
N PHE A 359 -25.69 10.02 -42.57
CA PHE A 359 -26.96 9.56 -43.10
C PHE A 359 -27.91 10.75 -43.34
N SER A 360 -28.79 10.58 -44.27
CA SER A 360 -29.84 11.55 -44.59
C SER A 360 -31.11 10.83 -45.01
N TYR A 361 -32.21 11.45 -44.79
CA TYR A 361 -33.54 10.99 -45.22
C TYR A 361 -34.38 12.17 -45.66
N SER A 362 -35.12 11.97 -46.69
CA SER A 362 -36.11 12.96 -47.21
C SER A 362 -37.31 12.18 -47.76
N ASN A 363 -38.42 12.31 -47.11
CA ASN A 363 -39.70 11.79 -47.60
C ASN A 363 -40.74 12.88 -47.49
N LEU A 364 -41.38 13.19 -48.59
CA LEU A 364 -42.41 14.23 -48.69
C LEU A 364 -43.81 13.68 -48.44
N GLU A 365 -43.96 12.35 -48.39
CA GLU A 365 -45.22 11.63 -48.20
C GLU A 365 -45.02 10.58 -47.11
N LEU A 366 -44.58 11.00 -45.92
CA LEU A 366 -44.23 10.07 -44.83
C LEU A 366 -45.45 9.26 -44.34
N CYS A 367 -46.57 9.95 -44.16
CA CYS A 367 -47.85 9.40 -43.77
C CYS A 367 -48.95 10.46 -43.92
N ASN A 368 -50.21 10.02 -44.00
CA ASN A 368 -51.38 10.88 -44.05
C ASN A 368 -52.09 10.85 -42.70
N LEU A 369 -52.31 12.01 -42.13
CA LEU A 369 -52.93 12.16 -40.81
C LEU A 369 -54.06 13.22 -40.90
N ASP A 370 -55.10 13.03 -40.06
CA ASP A 370 -56.22 13.98 -39.98
C ASP A 370 -55.73 15.44 -39.82
N ALA A 371 -56.06 16.27 -40.78
CA ALA A 371 -55.61 17.68 -40.83
C ALA A 371 -56.19 18.51 -39.68
N ASN A 372 -57.30 18.10 -39.07
CA ASN A 372 -57.97 18.79 -37.97
C ASN A 372 -57.44 18.41 -36.58
N SER A 373 -56.41 17.56 -36.56
CA SER A 373 -55.79 17.10 -35.29
C SER A 373 -54.30 17.45 -35.24
N SER A 374 -53.82 17.78 -34.04
CA SER A 374 -52.37 17.89 -33.77
C SER A 374 -51.78 16.56 -33.37
N TYR A 375 -50.51 16.33 -33.70
CA TYR A 375 -49.83 15.04 -33.48
C TYR A 375 -48.48 15.24 -32.82
N ASP A 376 -48.17 14.37 -31.84
CA ASP A 376 -46.84 14.22 -31.26
C ASP A 376 -46.11 13.07 -31.98
N PHE A 377 -44.93 13.34 -32.48
CA PHE A 377 -44.06 12.38 -33.14
C PHE A 377 -42.86 12.05 -32.22
N HIS A 378 -42.45 10.81 -32.26
CA HIS A 378 -41.24 10.31 -31.63
C HIS A 378 -40.37 9.63 -32.70
N LEU A 379 -39.20 10.22 -33.00
CA LEU A 379 -38.20 9.70 -33.94
C LEU A 379 -37.07 9.08 -33.12
N GLN A 380 -36.67 7.84 -33.46
CA GLN A 380 -35.57 7.12 -32.83
C GLN A 380 -34.49 6.76 -33.83
N ILE A 381 -33.23 6.95 -33.38
CA ILE A 381 -32.01 6.59 -34.14
C ILE A 381 -31.09 5.79 -33.26
N GLN A 382 -30.60 4.66 -33.74
CA GLN A 382 -29.69 3.79 -33.06
C GLN A 382 -28.51 3.35 -33.96
N ASP A 383 -27.29 3.35 -33.40
CA ASP A 383 -26.13 2.70 -34.01
C ASP A 383 -25.76 1.41 -33.25
N LYS A 384 -24.74 0.69 -33.71
CA LYS A 384 -24.32 -0.60 -33.11
C LYS A 384 -23.83 -0.48 -31.65
N LEU A 385 -23.35 0.66 -31.22
CA LEU A 385 -22.88 0.88 -29.85
C LEU A 385 -23.96 1.42 -28.94
N TYR A 386 -24.86 2.23 -29.49
CA TYR A 386 -25.96 2.84 -28.75
C TYR A 386 -27.14 1.87 -28.62
N SER A 387 -26.86 0.59 -28.31
CA SER A 387 -27.83 -0.49 -28.30
C SER A 387 -28.71 -0.55 -27.05
N LEU A 388 -28.32 0.09 -25.94
CA LEU A 388 -29.12 0.14 -24.70
C LEU A 388 -30.00 1.40 -24.60
N SER A 389 -29.83 2.33 -25.52
CA SER A 389 -30.61 3.54 -25.64
C SER A 389 -30.61 4.01 -27.10
N SER A 390 -31.53 4.88 -27.46
CA SER A 390 -31.61 5.51 -28.77
C SER A 390 -31.42 7.03 -28.65
N LEU A 391 -31.09 7.69 -29.76
CA LEU A 391 -31.30 9.12 -29.86
C LEU A 391 -32.80 9.33 -30.09
N ASP A 392 -33.48 9.91 -29.11
CA ASP A 392 -34.91 10.14 -29.11
C ASP A 392 -35.18 11.61 -29.38
N LEU A 393 -36.00 11.90 -30.41
CA LEU A 393 -36.40 13.23 -30.78
C LEU A 393 -37.94 13.29 -30.76
N TYR A 394 -38.47 14.33 -30.19
CA TYR A 394 -39.90 14.55 -30.04
C TYR A 394 -40.30 15.83 -30.75
N PHE A 395 -41.38 15.77 -31.52
CA PHE A 395 -41.91 16.89 -32.29
C PHE A 395 -43.43 16.94 -32.11
N THR A 396 -43.99 18.12 -31.98
CA THR A 396 -45.43 18.34 -32.09
C THR A 396 -45.72 19.04 -33.42
N VAL A 397 -46.59 18.44 -34.23
CA VAL A 397 -47.06 19.01 -35.49
C VAL A 397 -48.51 19.51 -35.27
N PRO A 398 -48.77 20.79 -35.41
CA PRO A 398 -50.10 21.34 -35.19
C PRO A 398 -51.11 20.82 -36.23
N GLN A 399 -52.38 21.01 -35.97
CA GLN A 399 -53.44 20.87 -36.97
C GLN A 399 -53.18 21.79 -38.17
N GLY A 400 -53.66 21.43 -39.33
CA GLY A 400 -53.65 22.29 -40.50
C GLY A 400 -54.42 23.56 -40.29
N THR A 401 -53.96 24.69 -40.81
CA THR A 401 -54.69 25.91 -40.73
C THR A 401 -55.76 25.90 -41.87
N PRO A 402 -57.06 26.04 -41.59
CA PRO A 402 -58.03 26.08 -42.67
C PRO A 402 -57.77 27.29 -43.58
N LEU A 403 -57.73 27.06 -44.89
CA LEU A 403 -57.78 28.14 -45.85
C LEU A 403 -59.16 28.79 -45.73
N ILE A 404 -59.26 29.99 -45.20
CA ILE A 404 -60.44 30.78 -45.28
C ILE A 404 -60.44 31.39 -46.71
N ALA A 405 -61.25 30.82 -47.59
CA ALA A 405 -61.57 31.47 -48.82
C ALA A 405 -62.50 32.66 -48.52
N LEU A 406 -61.97 33.86 -48.67
CA LEU A 406 -62.76 35.08 -48.67
C LEU A 406 -63.42 35.27 -50.02
#